data_9f9ff679aff27cbb66a95f827feace4d
#
_entry.id   9f9ff679aff27cbb66a95f827feace4d
#
_cell.length_a   1.000
_cell.length_b   1.000
_cell.length_c   1.000
_cell.angle_alpha   90.00
_cell.angle_beta   90.00
_cell.angle_gamma   90.00
#
_symmetry.space_group_name_H-M   'P 1'
#
loop_
_entity.id
_entity.type
_entity.pdbx_description
1 polymer ?
#
loop_
_entity_poly.entity_id
_entity_poly.type
_entity_poly.pdbx_seq_one_letter_code
_entity_poly.pdbx_strand_id
1 'polypeptide(L)'
;MTGIDPVAQKLLYSIMQFNKGKWKQQHKPQGRNHNEIMVLACLLHGTHPGERLDWRDNPPDFERELNESRPGLKVSEISALLRVKSPTITPVIRGLEDEGLVERTMDPKDRRAVRITITEAGRNIIRAAHEERMQTFNQLVEHLGEEESIHLTELLTKVYTFFDTMVFQQTETSTQGDDTP
;
A
#
# COMPACT_ATOMS: atom_id res chain seq x y z
N MET A 1 -19.50 -31.37 17.23
CA MET A 1 -18.14 -31.13 16.70
C MET A 1 -18.29 -30.80 15.22
N THR A 2 -18.33 -29.52 14.90
CA THR A 2 -18.35 -29.06 13.51
C THR A 2 -16.95 -29.28 12.94
N GLY A 3 -16.81 -30.34 12.11
CA GLY A 3 -15.56 -30.60 11.41
C GLY A 3 -15.16 -29.41 10.55
N ILE A 4 -13.88 -29.06 10.54
CA ILE A 4 -13.33 -28.01 9.67
C ILE A 4 -13.59 -28.42 8.22
N ASP A 5 -14.25 -27.53 7.44
CA ASP A 5 -14.51 -27.75 6.04
C ASP A 5 -13.18 -27.99 5.28
N PRO A 6 -13.00 -29.13 4.58
CA PRO A 6 -11.77 -29.42 3.83
C PRO A 6 -11.44 -28.37 2.77
N VAL A 7 -12.44 -27.71 2.18
CA VAL A 7 -12.25 -26.64 1.21
C VAL A 7 -11.69 -25.38 1.90
N ALA A 8 -12.25 -25.01 3.05
CA ALA A 8 -11.74 -23.89 3.85
C ALA A 8 -10.29 -24.13 4.30
N GLN A 9 -9.96 -25.36 4.70
CA GLN A 9 -8.60 -25.74 5.07
C GLN A 9 -7.62 -25.59 3.90
N LYS A 10 -8.00 -26.11 2.72
CA LYS A 10 -7.19 -26.01 1.50
C LYS A 10 -6.97 -24.55 1.08
N LEU A 11 -8.03 -23.73 1.14
CA LEU A 11 -7.96 -22.30 0.83
C LEU A 11 -7.01 -21.56 1.80
N LEU A 12 -7.12 -21.83 3.10
CA LEU A 12 -6.24 -21.27 4.11
C LEU A 12 -4.77 -21.58 3.81
N TYR A 13 -4.45 -22.84 3.54
CA TYR A 13 -3.07 -23.25 3.23
C TYR A 13 -2.57 -22.61 1.93
N SER A 14 -3.41 -22.47 0.90
CA SER A 14 -3.03 -21.81 -0.35
C SER A 14 -2.70 -20.33 -0.14
N ILE A 15 -3.52 -19.61 0.64
CA ILE A 15 -3.27 -18.21 1.02
C ILE A 15 -1.99 -18.10 1.86
N MET A 16 -1.79 -19.00 2.83
CA MET A 16 -0.57 -18.99 3.65
C MET A 16 0.69 -19.26 2.80
N GLN A 17 0.63 -20.19 1.85
CA GLN A 17 1.72 -20.48 0.95
C GLN A 17 2.05 -19.29 0.05
N PHE A 18 1.02 -18.65 -0.52
CA PHE A 18 1.17 -17.43 -1.29
C PHE A 18 1.83 -16.31 -0.47
N ASN A 19 1.40 -16.12 0.78
CA ASN A 19 1.99 -15.13 1.69
C ASN A 19 3.44 -15.42 2.09
N LYS A 20 3.86 -16.68 2.16
CA LYS A 20 5.24 -17.10 2.44
C LYS A 20 6.13 -17.13 1.20
N GLY A 21 5.57 -16.89 0.03
CA GLY A 21 6.29 -17.00 -1.24
C GLY A 21 7.51 -16.10 -1.30
N LYS A 22 8.63 -16.66 -1.77
CA LYS A 22 9.91 -15.95 -1.96
C LYS A 22 9.83 -14.81 -2.97
N TRP A 23 8.78 -14.76 -3.79
CA TRP A 23 8.54 -13.71 -4.77
C TRP A 23 8.51 -12.31 -4.12
N LYS A 24 8.06 -12.20 -2.85
CA LYS A 24 8.09 -10.95 -2.09
C LYS A 24 9.52 -10.46 -1.78
N GLN A 25 10.48 -11.40 -1.68
CA GLN A 25 11.88 -11.08 -1.37
C GLN A 25 12.71 -10.72 -2.60
N GLN A 26 12.29 -11.17 -3.78
CA GLN A 26 13.00 -10.92 -5.04
C GLN A 26 12.75 -9.52 -5.60
N HIS A 27 11.66 -8.86 -5.18
CA HIS A 27 11.33 -7.51 -5.64
C HIS A 27 11.90 -6.47 -4.67
N LYS A 28 13.12 -6.03 -4.94
CA LYS A 28 13.68 -4.78 -4.40
C LYS A 28 13.73 -3.77 -5.54
N PRO A 29 12.66 -3.00 -5.80
CA PRO A 29 12.62 -2.06 -6.90
C PRO A 29 13.80 -1.09 -6.78
N GLN A 30 14.62 -1.00 -7.81
CA GLN A 30 15.80 -0.15 -7.82
C GLN A 30 16.80 -0.41 -6.67
N GLY A 31 16.86 -1.67 -6.16
CA GLY A 31 17.71 -2.04 -5.02
C GLY A 31 17.27 -1.48 -3.66
N ARG A 32 16.12 -0.81 -3.60
CA ARG A 32 15.60 -0.14 -2.39
C ARG A 32 14.84 -1.08 -1.47
N ASN A 33 14.87 -0.75 -0.19
CA ASN A 33 14.08 -1.50 0.78
C ASN A 33 12.58 -1.12 0.70
N HIS A 34 11.74 -2.00 1.21
CA HIS A 34 10.29 -1.83 1.20
C HIS A 34 9.83 -0.51 1.85
N ASN A 35 10.45 -0.12 2.97
CA ASN A 35 10.04 1.09 3.70
C ASN A 35 10.32 2.37 2.91
N GLU A 36 11.42 2.44 2.15
CA GLU A 36 11.74 3.57 1.27
C GLU A 36 10.67 3.73 0.19
N ILE A 37 10.33 2.65 -0.51
CA ILE A 37 9.28 2.66 -1.53
C ILE A 37 7.92 3.04 -0.92
N MET A 38 7.60 2.53 0.28
CA MET A 38 6.34 2.85 0.96
C MET A 38 6.25 4.32 1.36
N VAL A 39 7.35 4.93 1.84
CA VAL A 39 7.40 6.37 2.16
C VAL A 39 7.17 7.21 0.91
N LEU A 40 7.90 6.91 -0.18
CA LEU A 40 7.74 7.63 -1.45
C LEU A 40 6.31 7.49 -2.01
N ALA A 41 5.75 6.28 -1.95
CA ALA A 41 4.37 6.03 -2.40
C ALA A 41 3.34 6.77 -1.52
N CYS A 42 3.50 6.82 -0.19
CA CYS A 42 2.66 7.63 0.69
C CYS A 42 2.70 9.12 0.32
N LEU A 43 3.89 9.64 0.04
CA LEU A 43 4.06 11.03 -0.36
C LEU A 43 3.42 11.33 -1.71
N LEU A 44 3.46 10.38 -2.64
CA LEU A 44 2.84 10.50 -3.94
C LEU A 44 1.31 10.48 -3.85
N HIS A 45 0.75 9.51 -3.14
CA HIS A 45 -0.69 9.29 -3.08
C HIS A 45 -1.40 10.13 -2.01
N GLY A 46 -0.70 10.59 -0.98
CA GLY A 46 -1.28 11.28 0.18
C GLY A 46 -2.10 10.37 1.10
N THR A 47 -2.09 9.06 0.84
CA THR A 47 -2.81 8.02 1.59
C THR A 47 -1.92 6.78 1.74
N HIS A 48 -2.36 5.82 2.56
CA HIS A 48 -1.71 4.51 2.58
C HIS A 48 -1.81 3.84 1.20
N PRO A 49 -0.71 3.33 0.62
CA PRO A 49 -0.73 2.76 -0.72
C PRO A 49 -1.71 1.58 -0.92
N GLY A 50 -2.16 0.95 0.18
CA GLY A 50 -3.15 -0.13 0.17
C GLY A 50 -4.60 0.30 0.45
N GLU A 51 -4.86 1.58 0.77
CA GLU A 51 -6.20 2.08 1.13
C GLU A 51 -7.02 2.61 -0.04
N ARG A 52 -6.46 2.65 -1.24
CA ARG A 52 -7.17 3.10 -2.44
C ARG A 52 -7.93 1.93 -3.07
N LEU A 53 -9.15 1.76 -2.63
CA LEU A 53 -9.92 0.54 -2.87
C LEU A 53 -11.06 0.70 -3.86
N ASP A 54 -11.16 1.88 -4.47
CA ASP A 54 -12.13 2.16 -5.54
C ASP A 54 -11.57 1.84 -6.95
N TRP A 55 -10.59 0.92 -7.00
CA TRP A 55 -9.95 0.53 -8.25
C TRP A 55 -10.87 -0.23 -9.21
N ARG A 56 -12.02 -0.74 -8.71
CA ARG A 56 -13.01 -1.46 -9.51
C ARG A 56 -13.71 -0.57 -10.52
N ASP A 57 -14.14 0.59 -10.02
CA ASP A 57 -14.93 1.54 -10.83
C ASP A 57 -14.05 2.67 -11.39
N ASN A 58 -12.91 2.92 -10.76
CA ASN A 58 -11.98 3.97 -11.16
C ASN A 58 -10.52 3.55 -10.88
N PRO A 59 -9.92 2.74 -11.76
CA PRO A 59 -8.53 2.36 -11.60
C PRO A 59 -7.65 3.61 -11.54
N PRO A 60 -6.65 3.65 -10.64
CA PRO A 60 -5.79 4.81 -10.48
C PRO A 60 -5.04 5.11 -11.79
N ASP A 61 -5.16 6.34 -12.27
CA ASP A 61 -4.32 6.84 -13.34
C ASP A 61 -2.95 7.21 -12.74
N PHE A 62 -2.04 6.26 -12.83
CA PHE A 62 -0.71 6.36 -12.23
C PHE A 62 0.09 7.54 -12.79
N GLU A 63 0.02 7.81 -14.09
CA GLU A 63 0.72 8.93 -14.72
C GLU A 63 0.14 10.27 -14.27
N ARG A 64 -1.16 10.38 -14.13
CA ARG A 64 -1.80 11.56 -13.56
C ARG A 64 -1.34 11.80 -12.12
N GLU A 65 -1.30 10.75 -11.30
CA GLU A 65 -0.87 10.85 -9.90
C GLU A 65 0.61 11.23 -9.77
N LEU A 66 1.48 10.71 -10.63
CA LEU A 66 2.89 11.10 -10.68
C LEU A 66 3.07 12.59 -10.97
N ASN A 67 2.21 13.19 -11.76
CA ASN A 67 2.30 14.58 -12.16
C ASN A 67 1.52 15.54 -11.26
N GLU A 68 0.69 15.02 -10.34
CA GLU A 68 -0.09 15.84 -9.42
C GLU A 68 0.80 16.45 -8.34
N SER A 69 0.74 17.78 -8.19
CA SER A 69 1.40 18.47 -7.09
C SER A 69 0.56 18.35 -5.83
N ARG A 70 1.10 17.74 -4.78
CA ARG A 70 0.43 17.56 -3.50
C ARG A 70 1.18 18.27 -2.39
N PRO A 71 0.46 18.83 -1.40
CA PRO A 71 1.10 19.30 -0.18
C PRO A 71 1.77 18.10 0.50
N GLY A 72 3.04 18.24 0.87
CA GLY A 72 3.78 17.18 1.55
C GLY A 72 3.11 16.74 2.85
N LEU A 73 3.57 15.64 3.43
CA LEU A 73 3.06 15.04 4.67
C LEU A 73 4.01 15.34 5.85
N LYS A 74 3.46 15.48 7.06
CA LYS A 74 4.25 15.50 8.29
C LYS A 74 4.77 14.10 8.59
N VAL A 75 5.90 13.98 9.27
CA VAL A 75 6.46 12.67 9.68
C VAL A 75 5.44 11.86 10.49
N SER A 76 4.63 12.51 11.34
CA SER A 76 3.56 11.85 12.10
C SER A 76 2.45 11.29 11.19
N GLU A 77 2.09 12.02 10.12
CA GLU A 77 1.10 11.57 9.14
C GLU A 77 1.62 10.35 8.36
N ILE A 78 2.88 10.39 7.91
CA ILE A 78 3.53 9.24 7.25
C ILE A 78 3.57 8.02 8.18
N SER A 79 3.95 8.23 9.46
CA SER A 79 4.01 7.17 10.46
C SER A 79 2.64 6.53 10.70
N ALA A 80 1.58 7.34 10.79
CA ALA A 80 0.21 6.87 10.95
C ALA A 80 -0.27 6.09 9.73
N LEU A 81 -0.05 6.62 8.52
CA LEU A 81 -0.41 5.97 7.26
C LEU A 81 0.28 4.61 7.10
N LEU A 82 1.57 4.52 7.42
CA LEU A 82 2.33 3.28 7.31
C LEU A 82 2.16 2.35 8.53
N ARG A 83 1.39 2.77 9.54
CA ARG A 83 1.19 2.03 10.81
C ARG A 83 2.51 1.64 11.49
N VAL A 84 3.51 2.52 11.41
CA VAL A 84 4.83 2.35 12.02
C VAL A 84 5.12 3.47 13.00
N LYS A 85 5.99 3.23 13.98
CA LYS A 85 6.39 4.26 14.95
C LYS A 85 7.33 5.29 14.29
N SER A 86 7.21 6.57 14.66
CA SER A 86 8.03 7.66 14.12
C SER A 86 9.55 7.42 14.25
N PRO A 87 10.10 6.82 15.32
CA PRO A 87 11.51 6.47 15.38
C PRO A 87 11.98 5.50 14.29
N THR A 88 11.10 4.65 13.77
CA THR A 88 11.41 3.72 12.68
C THR A 88 11.47 4.41 11.33
N ILE A 89 10.59 5.39 11.09
CA ILE A 89 10.47 6.04 9.79
C ILE A 89 11.40 7.25 9.61
N THR A 90 11.77 7.91 10.71
CA THR A 90 12.63 9.10 10.65
C THR A 90 13.99 8.84 9.99
N PRO A 91 14.72 7.74 10.28
CA PRO A 91 15.96 7.42 9.58
C PRO A 91 15.75 7.15 8.09
N VAL A 92 14.62 6.53 7.71
CA VAL A 92 14.28 6.26 6.30
C VAL A 92 14.09 7.59 5.55
N ILE A 93 13.29 8.52 6.12
CA ILE A 93 13.06 9.84 5.53
C ILE A 93 14.38 10.59 5.38
N ARG A 94 15.25 10.54 6.40
CA ARG A 94 16.57 11.19 6.33
C ARG A 94 17.43 10.62 5.22
N GLY A 95 17.49 9.29 5.07
CA GLY A 95 18.22 8.65 3.97
C GLY A 95 17.69 9.09 2.60
N LEU A 96 16.36 9.15 2.43
CA LEU A 96 15.73 9.64 1.20
C LEU A 96 16.02 11.13 0.94
N GLU A 97 16.11 11.94 1.99
CA GLU A 97 16.47 13.37 1.92
C GLU A 97 17.94 13.54 1.52
N ASP A 98 18.86 12.78 2.13
CA ASP A 98 20.28 12.79 1.81
C ASP A 98 20.55 12.38 0.33
N GLU A 99 19.69 11.55 -0.24
CA GLU A 99 19.71 11.16 -1.66
C GLU A 99 18.93 12.12 -2.59
N GLY A 100 18.31 13.16 -2.06
CA GLY A 100 17.54 14.12 -2.85
C GLY A 100 16.21 13.59 -3.41
N LEU A 101 15.67 12.51 -2.85
CA LEU A 101 14.41 11.90 -3.30
C LEU A 101 13.19 12.51 -2.62
N VAL A 102 13.40 13.13 -1.48
CA VAL A 102 12.42 13.93 -0.75
C VAL A 102 13.07 15.22 -0.29
N GLU A 103 12.26 16.23 -0.01
CA GLU A 103 12.69 17.50 0.53
C GLU A 103 11.81 17.92 1.71
N ARG A 104 12.38 18.77 2.59
CA ARG A 104 11.65 19.40 3.71
C ARG A 104 11.16 20.75 3.29
N THR A 105 9.87 20.99 3.43
CA THR A 105 9.24 22.28 3.18
C THR A 105 8.54 22.78 4.43
N MET A 106 8.45 24.10 4.60
CA MET A 106 7.64 24.67 5.69
C MET A 106 6.17 24.50 5.37
N ASP A 107 5.37 24.14 6.36
CA ASP A 107 3.92 24.12 6.20
C ASP A 107 3.41 25.56 5.92
N PRO A 108 2.65 25.77 4.85
CA PRO A 108 2.17 27.12 4.50
C PRO A 108 1.21 27.72 5.54
N LYS A 109 0.57 26.89 6.37
CA LYS A 109 -0.37 27.31 7.41
C LYS A 109 0.28 27.42 8.80
N ASP A 110 1.34 26.64 9.06
CA ASP A 110 2.04 26.63 10.34
C ASP A 110 3.56 26.58 10.11
N ARG A 111 4.21 27.72 10.18
CA ARG A 111 5.66 27.87 9.98
C ARG A 111 6.53 27.08 10.98
N ARG A 112 5.93 26.51 12.03
CA ARG A 112 6.61 25.62 12.98
C ARG A 112 6.56 24.16 12.55
N ALA A 113 5.70 23.83 11.62
CA ALA A 113 5.55 22.48 11.11
C ALA A 113 6.37 22.30 9.82
N VAL A 114 7.03 21.14 9.71
CA VAL A 114 7.79 20.73 8.54
C VAL A 114 7.03 19.61 7.83
N ARG A 115 6.88 19.74 6.54
CA ARG A 115 6.32 18.72 5.64
C ARG A 115 7.43 18.10 4.81
N ILE A 116 7.25 16.83 4.49
CA ILE A 116 8.09 16.07 3.58
C ILE A 116 7.38 16.02 2.24
N THR A 117 8.06 16.44 1.18
CA THR A 117 7.54 16.46 -0.19
C THR A 117 8.41 15.56 -1.06
N ILE A 118 7.78 14.81 -1.97
CA ILE A 118 8.52 14.00 -2.94
C ILE A 118 9.10 14.90 -4.04
N THR A 119 10.37 14.67 -4.36
CA THR A 119 11.03 15.36 -5.49
C THR A 119 10.76 14.65 -6.82
N GLU A 120 11.14 15.27 -7.94
CA GLU A 120 11.08 14.61 -9.26
C GLU A 120 11.94 13.34 -9.31
N ALA A 121 13.11 13.35 -8.67
CA ALA A 121 13.95 12.15 -8.54
C ALA A 121 13.21 11.03 -7.77
N GLY A 122 12.52 11.37 -6.68
CA GLY A 122 11.68 10.42 -5.93
C GLY A 122 10.52 9.88 -6.76
N ARG A 123 9.85 10.72 -7.57
CA ARG A 123 8.79 10.28 -8.50
C ARG A 123 9.31 9.29 -9.54
N ASN A 124 10.50 9.52 -10.06
CA ASN A 124 11.14 8.61 -11.02
C ASN A 124 11.45 7.24 -10.42
N ILE A 125 11.80 7.16 -9.13
CA ILE A 125 11.95 5.89 -8.42
C ILE A 125 10.62 5.14 -8.35
N ILE A 126 9.52 5.84 -8.04
CA ILE A 126 8.20 5.20 -7.98
C ILE A 126 7.72 4.78 -9.37
N ARG A 127 7.98 5.59 -10.42
CA ARG A 127 7.69 5.21 -11.81
C ARG A 127 8.40 3.92 -12.19
N ALA A 128 9.70 3.83 -11.98
CA ALA A 128 10.48 2.64 -12.28
C ALA A 128 10.02 1.41 -11.47
N ALA A 129 9.68 1.59 -10.19
CA ALA A 129 9.13 0.52 -9.36
C ALA A 129 7.75 0.04 -9.85
N HIS A 130 6.93 0.94 -10.37
CA HIS A 130 5.63 0.61 -10.98
C HIS A 130 5.80 -0.17 -12.27
N GLU A 131 6.68 0.29 -13.16
CA GLU A 131 6.99 -0.39 -14.43
C GLU A 131 7.50 -1.81 -14.21
N GLU A 132 8.45 -1.99 -13.29
CA GLU A 132 8.98 -3.31 -12.91
C GLU A 132 7.88 -4.24 -12.38
N ARG A 133 6.98 -3.70 -11.57
CA ARG A 133 5.82 -4.44 -11.06
C ARG A 133 4.87 -4.84 -12.19
N MET A 134 4.56 -3.90 -13.10
CA MET A 134 3.68 -4.16 -14.24
C MET A 134 4.26 -5.22 -15.18
N GLN A 135 5.57 -5.21 -15.42
CA GLN A 135 6.23 -6.27 -16.18
C GLN A 135 6.03 -7.65 -15.55
N THR A 136 6.17 -7.74 -14.21
CA THR A 136 5.93 -9.00 -13.50
C THR A 136 4.47 -9.48 -13.62
N PHE A 137 3.51 -8.55 -13.52
CA PHE A 137 2.10 -8.91 -13.68
C PHE A 137 1.74 -9.25 -15.11
N ASN A 138 2.34 -8.61 -16.11
CA ASN A 138 2.19 -9.01 -17.52
C ASN A 138 2.67 -10.44 -17.75
N GLN A 139 3.83 -10.83 -17.21
CA GLN A 139 4.31 -12.21 -17.27
C GLN A 139 3.36 -13.19 -16.56
N LEU A 140 2.72 -12.78 -15.46
CA LEU A 140 1.71 -13.60 -14.80
C LEU A 140 0.47 -13.79 -15.69
N VAL A 141 0.01 -12.73 -16.36
CA VAL A 141 -1.10 -12.80 -17.31
C VAL A 141 -0.75 -13.70 -18.49
N GLU A 142 0.46 -13.60 -19.04
CA GLU A 142 0.95 -14.51 -20.10
C GLU A 142 0.99 -15.97 -19.63
N HIS A 143 1.35 -16.21 -18.37
CA HIS A 143 1.42 -17.57 -17.80
C HIS A 143 0.04 -18.18 -17.55
N LEU A 144 -0.91 -17.40 -17.03
CA LEU A 144 -2.27 -17.87 -16.72
C LEU A 144 -3.20 -17.88 -17.95
N GLY A 145 -2.97 -16.96 -18.88
CA GLY A 145 -3.93 -16.61 -19.92
C GLY A 145 -4.92 -15.52 -19.44
N GLU A 146 -5.54 -14.85 -20.40
CA GLU A 146 -6.44 -13.70 -20.14
C GLU A 146 -7.67 -14.13 -19.34
N GLU A 147 -8.33 -15.22 -19.72
CA GLU A 147 -9.56 -15.72 -19.08
C GLU A 147 -9.34 -16.03 -17.59
N GLU A 148 -8.30 -16.82 -17.27
CA GLU A 148 -7.98 -17.18 -15.88
C GLU A 148 -7.51 -15.97 -15.07
N SER A 149 -6.85 -15.01 -15.69
CA SER A 149 -6.44 -13.76 -15.03
C SER A 149 -7.65 -12.91 -14.65
N ILE A 150 -8.65 -12.79 -15.52
CA ILE A 150 -9.92 -12.11 -15.23
C ILE A 150 -10.66 -12.84 -14.11
N HIS A 151 -10.78 -14.16 -14.20
CA HIS A 151 -11.43 -14.97 -13.17
C HIS A 151 -10.74 -14.84 -11.79
N LEU A 152 -9.41 -14.86 -11.76
CA LEU A 152 -8.64 -14.63 -10.53
C LEU A 152 -8.91 -13.26 -9.94
N THR A 153 -8.99 -12.23 -10.78
CA THR A 153 -9.33 -10.86 -10.34
C THR A 153 -10.70 -10.79 -9.68
N GLU A 154 -11.71 -11.45 -10.26
CA GLU A 154 -13.05 -11.53 -9.70
C GLU A 154 -13.08 -12.27 -8.34
N LEU A 155 -12.34 -13.39 -8.24
CA LEU A 155 -12.26 -14.17 -7.01
C LEU A 155 -11.55 -13.36 -5.89
N LEU A 156 -10.44 -12.69 -6.20
CA LEU A 156 -9.73 -11.84 -5.25
C LEU A 156 -10.60 -10.66 -4.78
N THR A 157 -11.39 -10.10 -5.68
CA THR A 157 -12.36 -9.04 -5.36
C THR A 157 -13.42 -9.53 -4.38
N LYS A 158 -13.99 -10.73 -4.59
CA LYS A 158 -14.95 -11.35 -3.66
C LYS A 158 -14.34 -11.60 -2.29
N VAL A 159 -13.11 -12.13 -2.24
CA VAL A 159 -12.37 -12.37 -0.99
C VAL A 159 -12.14 -11.05 -0.25
N TYR A 160 -11.69 -10.03 -0.94
CA TYR A 160 -11.47 -8.71 -0.38
C TYR A 160 -12.76 -8.14 0.25
N THR A 161 -13.85 -8.12 -0.52
CA THR A 161 -15.16 -7.60 -0.06
C THR A 161 -15.67 -8.36 1.17
N PHE A 162 -15.47 -9.67 1.22
CA PHE A 162 -15.85 -10.48 2.39
C PHE A 162 -15.12 -10.02 3.66
N PHE A 163 -13.79 -9.88 3.61
CA PHE A 163 -13.02 -9.45 4.78
C PHE A 163 -13.29 -8.00 5.17
N ASP A 164 -13.46 -7.12 4.20
CA ASP A 164 -13.80 -5.71 4.43
C ASP A 164 -15.12 -5.58 5.21
N THR A 165 -16.16 -6.30 4.78
CA THR A 165 -17.47 -6.33 5.46
C THR A 165 -17.38 -6.88 6.89
N MET A 166 -16.54 -7.92 7.12
CA MET A 166 -16.38 -8.48 8.47
C MET A 166 -15.70 -7.51 9.45
N VAL A 167 -14.72 -6.73 8.97
CA VAL A 167 -14.04 -5.74 9.80
C VAL A 167 -14.98 -4.62 10.22
N PHE A 168 -15.86 -4.16 9.33
CA PHE A 168 -16.88 -3.14 9.64
C PHE A 168 -17.85 -3.62 10.72
N GLN A 169 -18.34 -4.86 10.64
CA GLN A 169 -19.28 -5.42 11.64
C GLN A 169 -18.66 -5.55 13.03
N GLN A 170 -17.36 -5.83 13.15
CA GLN A 170 -16.66 -5.92 14.43
C GLN A 170 -16.44 -4.56 15.09
N THR A 171 -16.31 -3.50 14.29
CA THR A 171 -16.13 -2.13 14.81
C THR A 171 -17.43 -1.56 15.39
N GLU A 172 -18.57 -1.86 14.79
CA GLU A 172 -19.89 -1.41 15.29
C GLU A 172 -20.30 -2.11 16.59
N THR A 173 -19.98 -3.40 16.75
CA THR A 173 -20.28 -4.14 17.99
C THR A 173 -19.40 -3.71 19.17
N SER A 174 -18.21 -3.16 18.93
CA SER A 174 -17.32 -2.68 20.00
C SER A 174 -17.69 -1.29 20.53
N THR A 175 -18.50 -0.53 19.82
CA THR A 175 -18.89 0.85 20.20
C THR A 175 -20.20 0.88 21.01
N GLN A 176 -20.97 -0.22 21.09
CA GLN A 176 -22.24 -0.30 21.83
C GLN A 176 -22.13 -0.88 23.25
N GLY A 177 -20.92 -1.14 23.75
CA GLY A 177 -20.68 -1.84 25.03
C GLY A 177 -20.36 -0.98 26.24
N ASP A 178 -20.35 0.36 26.16
CA ASP A 178 -19.93 1.23 27.28
C ASP A 178 -20.91 2.36 27.60
N ASP A 179 -22.19 2.01 27.67
CA ASP A 179 -23.23 2.88 28.24
C ASP A 179 -24.12 2.05 29.17
N THR A 180 -23.64 1.83 30.39
CA THR A 180 -24.50 1.41 31.52
C THR A 180 -24.24 2.34 32.69
N PRO A 181 -25.27 2.94 33.28
CA PRO A 181 -25.20 3.97 34.31
C PRO A 181 -24.71 3.48 35.67
#